data_f982807129a1ac2b1453b522b4e4356b
#
_entry.id   f982807129a1ac2b1453b522b4e4356b
#
_cell.length_a   1.000
_cell.length_b   1.000
_cell.length_c   1.000
_cell.angle_alpha   90.00
_cell.angle_beta   90.00
_cell.angle_gamma   90.00
#
_symmetry.space_group_name_H-M   'P 1'
#
loop_
_entity.id
_entity.type
_entity.pdbx_description
1 polymer ?
#
loop_
_entity_poly.entity_id
_entity_poly.type
_entity_poly.pdbx_seq_one_letter_code
_entity_poly.pdbx_strand_id
1 'polypeptide(L)'
;MAAFGQKPIGNGPYTLTEWVHDSQAVLAKNPSYQGVRLPKNEGITFIFYTSYDAAYNDLLSDAVDVIDAIPDSALASFQDELGERAVNEPGALIQNFVINVNAEHWKMDDEGRARRAALSRAINRKQICDTLFYDTRTPASDFTSPTIPGWKDSVAGNEVLQFDEAEAKRLWDQAEAISSY
;
A
#
# COMPACT_ATOMS: atom_id res chain seq x y z
N MET A 1 -12.49 29.58 7.97
CA MET A 1 -11.92 28.33 7.46
C MET A 1 -12.98 27.24 7.26
N ALA A 2 -13.98 27.08 8.13
CA ALA A 2 -15.02 26.06 7.95
C ALA A 2 -15.84 26.19 6.65
N ALA A 3 -16.20 27.41 6.24
CA ALA A 3 -16.95 27.64 4.99
C ALA A 3 -16.17 27.27 3.73
N PHE A 4 -14.85 27.50 3.70
CA PHE A 4 -13.98 27.09 2.59
C PHE A 4 -13.87 25.57 2.48
N GLY A 5 -13.80 24.86 3.62
CA GLY A 5 -13.77 23.41 3.64
C GLY A 5 -15.02 22.76 3.06
N GLN A 6 -16.17 23.45 3.12
CA GLN A 6 -17.44 22.96 2.58
C GLN A 6 -17.63 23.27 1.08
N LYS A 7 -17.03 24.36 0.61
CA LYS A 7 -17.07 24.79 -0.80
C LYS A 7 -15.69 25.27 -1.22
N PRO A 8 -14.75 24.34 -1.44
CA PRO A 8 -13.40 24.69 -1.83
C PRO A 8 -13.38 25.35 -3.21
N ILE A 9 -12.56 26.39 -3.34
CA ILE A 9 -12.27 27.02 -4.63
C ILE A 9 -10.89 26.56 -5.05
N GLY A 10 -10.81 25.91 -6.20
CA GLY A 10 -9.57 25.36 -6.76
C GLY A 10 -9.31 25.87 -8.17
N ASN A 11 -8.06 25.75 -8.61
CA ASN A 11 -7.62 26.07 -9.97
C ASN A 11 -7.38 24.83 -10.82
N GLY A 12 -7.87 23.67 -10.39
CA GLY A 12 -7.73 22.39 -11.06
C GLY A 12 -8.65 22.21 -12.27
N PRO A 13 -8.50 21.05 -12.97
CA PRO A 13 -9.32 20.74 -14.16
C PRO A 13 -10.79 20.47 -13.84
N TYR A 14 -11.15 20.24 -12.58
CA TYR A 14 -12.51 20.02 -12.10
C TYR A 14 -12.85 20.98 -10.96
N THR A 15 -14.13 21.26 -10.79
CA THR A 15 -14.70 22.05 -9.69
C THR A 15 -15.72 21.22 -8.94
N LEU A 16 -15.73 21.31 -7.60
CA LEU A 16 -16.72 20.65 -6.75
C LEU A 16 -18.09 21.34 -6.95
N THR A 17 -19.09 20.58 -7.37
CA THR A 17 -20.46 21.06 -7.59
C THR A 17 -21.42 20.61 -6.49
N GLU A 18 -21.20 19.41 -5.93
CA GLU A 18 -22.01 18.85 -4.85
C GLU A 18 -21.14 18.05 -3.90
N TRP A 19 -21.44 18.09 -2.61
CA TRP A 19 -20.85 17.22 -1.61
C TRP A 19 -21.91 16.81 -0.58
N VAL A 20 -22.32 15.57 -0.65
CA VAL A 20 -23.13 14.91 0.37
C VAL A 20 -22.19 14.12 1.27
N HIS A 21 -21.99 14.61 2.49
CA HIS A 21 -21.07 14.00 3.45
C HIS A 21 -21.40 12.51 3.64
N ASP A 22 -20.36 11.69 3.78
CA ASP A 22 -20.42 10.23 3.94
C ASP A 22 -21.11 9.46 2.81
N SER A 23 -21.46 10.13 1.70
CA SER A 23 -22.13 9.53 0.56
C SER A 23 -21.38 9.77 -0.75
N GLN A 24 -21.32 11.02 -1.23
CA GLN A 24 -20.69 11.33 -2.52
C GLN A 24 -20.14 12.73 -2.62
N ALA A 25 -19.17 12.92 -3.54
CA ALA A 25 -18.73 14.22 -3.99
C ALA A 25 -18.77 14.27 -5.54
N VAL A 26 -19.44 15.27 -6.09
CA VAL A 26 -19.61 15.46 -7.54
C VAL A 26 -18.74 16.60 -8.02
N LEU A 27 -17.92 16.33 -9.01
CA LEU A 27 -17.06 17.30 -9.66
C LEU A 27 -17.45 17.44 -11.13
N ALA A 28 -17.59 18.68 -11.59
CA ALA A 28 -17.78 19.01 -13.00
C ALA A 28 -16.49 19.55 -13.61
N LYS A 29 -16.35 19.42 -14.91
CA LYS A 29 -15.27 20.00 -15.70
C LYS A 29 -15.19 21.52 -15.46
N ASN A 30 -13.98 22.03 -15.19
CA ASN A 30 -13.75 23.44 -15.00
C ASN A 30 -13.53 24.14 -16.35
N PRO A 31 -14.48 24.95 -16.83
CA PRO A 31 -14.36 25.60 -18.13
C PRO A 31 -13.27 26.68 -18.17
N SER A 32 -12.82 27.16 -17.01
CA SER A 32 -11.76 28.18 -16.89
C SER A 32 -10.36 27.61 -16.72
N TYR A 33 -10.21 26.27 -16.75
CA TYR A 33 -8.91 25.62 -16.57
C TYR A 33 -7.99 25.87 -17.75
N GLN A 34 -6.78 26.40 -17.48
CA GLN A 34 -5.76 26.75 -18.47
C GLN A 34 -4.50 25.83 -18.40
N GLY A 35 -4.53 24.78 -17.59
CA GLY A 35 -3.38 23.87 -17.45
C GLY A 35 -3.29 22.85 -18.57
N VAL A 36 -2.18 22.08 -18.57
CA VAL A 36 -1.85 21.11 -19.64
C VAL A 36 -2.66 19.81 -19.58
N ARG A 37 -3.27 19.50 -18.43
CA ARG A 37 -4.04 18.26 -18.23
C ARG A 37 -5.52 18.49 -18.41
N LEU A 38 -5.95 18.67 -19.65
CA LEU A 38 -7.36 18.90 -19.96
C LEU A 38 -8.21 17.66 -19.67
N PRO A 39 -9.36 17.80 -18.99
CA PRO A 39 -10.32 16.73 -18.79
C PRO A 39 -10.82 16.15 -20.11
N LYS A 40 -10.88 14.82 -20.21
CA LYS A 40 -11.46 14.11 -21.36
C LYS A 40 -12.93 13.72 -21.14
N ASN A 41 -13.37 13.75 -19.89
CA ASN A 41 -14.75 13.50 -19.45
C ASN A 41 -15.40 14.80 -18.93
N GLU A 42 -16.71 14.78 -18.71
CA GLU A 42 -17.46 15.96 -18.26
C GLU A 42 -17.43 16.15 -16.74
N GLY A 43 -17.15 15.10 -15.98
CA GLY A 43 -17.09 15.15 -14.52
C GLY A 43 -16.63 13.85 -13.89
N ILE A 44 -16.55 13.85 -12.56
CA ILE A 44 -16.20 12.70 -11.72
C ILE A 44 -17.15 12.69 -10.53
N THR A 45 -17.75 11.56 -10.23
CA THR A 45 -18.48 11.35 -8.98
C THR A 45 -17.68 10.40 -8.11
N PHE A 46 -17.24 10.87 -6.95
CA PHE A 46 -16.66 10.01 -5.90
C PHE A 46 -17.80 9.49 -5.03
N ILE A 47 -17.91 8.18 -4.91
CA ILE A 47 -18.84 7.50 -4.01
C ILE A 47 -18.04 6.99 -2.81
N PHE A 48 -18.50 7.27 -1.59
CA PHE A 48 -17.81 6.86 -0.37
C PHE A 48 -18.41 5.56 0.16
N TYR A 49 -17.60 4.52 0.19
CA TYR A 49 -17.97 3.22 0.72
C TYR A 49 -17.36 3.03 2.12
N THR A 50 -18.05 2.29 2.96
CA THR A 50 -17.56 1.83 4.26
C THR A 50 -16.91 0.43 4.16
N SER A 51 -17.01 -0.23 3.02
CA SER A 51 -16.48 -1.56 2.75
C SER A 51 -15.97 -1.64 1.31
N TYR A 52 -14.77 -2.17 1.12
CA TYR A 52 -14.23 -2.47 -0.21
C TYR A 52 -15.02 -3.57 -0.92
N ASP A 53 -15.60 -4.54 -0.20
CA ASP A 53 -16.46 -5.56 -0.82
C ASP A 53 -17.71 -4.94 -1.46
N ALA A 54 -18.31 -3.93 -0.82
CA ALA A 54 -19.45 -3.24 -1.40
C ALA A 54 -19.04 -2.45 -2.67
N ALA A 55 -17.92 -1.74 -2.63
CA ALA A 55 -17.38 -1.05 -3.81
C ALA A 55 -17.04 -2.01 -4.95
N TYR A 56 -16.50 -3.18 -4.63
CA TYR A 56 -16.17 -4.21 -5.62
C TYR A 56 -17.41 -4.80 -6.27
N ASN A 57 -18.46 -5.08 -5.50
CA ASN A 57 -19.75 -5.54 -6.05
C ASN A 57 -20.38 -4.51 -6.99
N ASP A 58 -20.29 -3.22 -6.65
CA ASP A 58 -20.78 -2.14 -7.50
C ASP A 58 -19.92 -1.99 -8.78
N LEU A 59 -18.62 -2.27 -8.72
CA LEU A 59 -17.77 -2.35 -9.91
C LEU A 59 -18.17 -3.52 -10.82
N LEU A 60 -18.43 -4.70 -10.25
CA LEU A 60 -18.86 -5.87 -11.03
C LEU A 60 -20.24 -5.68 -11.69
N SER A 61 -21.11 -4.90 -11.07
CA SER A 61 -22.44 -4.57 -11.61
C SER A 61 -22.47 -3.34 -12.52
N ASP A 62 -21.29 -2.75 -12.82
CA ASP A 62 -21.13 -1.52 -13.60
C ASP A 62 -21.84 -0.28 -12.97
N ALA A 63 -22.10 -0.31 -11.66
CA ALA A 63 -22.61 0.85 -10.92
C ALA A 63 -21.53 1.91 -10.65
N VAL A 64 -20.25 1.49 -10.63
CA VAL A 64 -19.08 2.38 -10.62
C VAL A 64 -18.08 1.95 -11.69
N ASP A 65 -17.32 2.91 -12.22
CA ASP A 65 -16.34 2.67 -13.30
C ASP A 65 -14.97 2.24 -12.76
N VAL A 66 -14.58 2.72 -11.59
CA VAL A 66 -13.23 2.56 -11.02
C VAL A 66 -13.32 2.44 -9.50
N ILE A 67 -12.55 1.52 -8.93
CA ILE A 67 -12.23 1.47 -7.50
C ILE A 67 -10.72 1.52 -7.31
N ASP A 68 -10.26 2.04 -6.18
CA ASP A 68 -8.84 2.27 -5.89
C ASP A 68 -8.14 1.07 -5.22
N ALA A 69 -8.90 0.10 -4.71
CA ALA A 69 -8.35 -1.10 -4.09
C ALA A 69 -9.27 -2.31 -4.28
N ILE A 70 -8.68 -3.46 -4.54
CA ILE A 70 -9.36 -4.75 -4.56
C ILE A 70 -9.47 -5.26 -3.11
N PRO A 71 -10.65 -5.71 -2.64
CA PRO A 71 -10.79 -6.30 -1.31
C PRO A 71 -10.00 -7.61 -1.19
N ASP A 72 -9.53 -7.92 0.02
CA ASP A 72 -8.76 -9.15 0.26
C ASP A 72 -9.54 -10.42 -0.13
N SER A 73 -10.88 -10.39 -0.03
CA SER A 73 -11.78 -11.47 -0.45
C SER A 73 -11.74 -11.78 -1.94
N ALA A 74 -11.39 -10.81 -2.79
CA ALA A 74 -11.36 -10.93 -4.24
C ALA A 74 -9.95 -11.07 -4.83
N LEU A 75 -8.89 -11.06 -4.02
CA LEU A 75 -7.51 -11.11 -4.53
C LEU A 75 -7.22 -12.35 -5.37
N ALA A 76 -7.88 -13.47 -5.09
CA ALA A 76 -7.72 -14.71 -5.84
C ALA A 76 -8.41 -14.71 -7.20
N SER A 77 -9.42 -13.87 -7.43
CA SER A 77 -10.34 -13.97 -8.56
C SER A 77 -10.47 -12.70 -9.41
N PHE A 78 -10.09 -11.53 -8.88
CA PHE A 78 -10.38 -10.25 -9.54
C PHE A 78 -9.81 -10.14 -10.97
N GLN A 79 -8.70 -10.79 -11.27
CA GLN A 79 -8.10 -10.76 -12.61
C GLN A 79 -9.00 -11.48 -13.62
N ASP A 80 -9.56 -12.62 -13.24
CA ASP A 80 -10.49 -13.38 -14.09
C ASP A 80 -11.84 -12.66 -14.20
N GLU A 81 -12.34 -12.10 -13.09
CA GLU A 81 -13.65 -11.41 -13.05
C GLU A 81 -13.63 -10.08 -13.82
N LEU A 82 -12.54 -9.32 -13.75
CA LEU A 82 -12.42 -8.00 -14.40
C LEU A 82 -11.75 -8.07 -15.77
N GLY A 83 -10.98 -9.12 -16.06
CA GLY A 83 -10.27 -9.26 -17.33
C GLY A 83 -9.35 -8.07 -17.62
N GLU A 84 -9.52 -7.43 -18.78
CA GLU A 84 -8.69 -6.27 -19.18
C GLU A 84 -8.87 -5.02 -18.31
N ARG A 85 -9.89 -4.97 -17.45
CA ARG A 85 -10.08 -3.88 -16.48
C ARG A 85 -9.22 -4.05 -15.22
N ALA A 86 -8.70 -5.26 -14.96
CA ALA A 86 -7.85 -5.54 -13.82
C ALA A 86 -6.49 -4.86 -13.99
N VAL A 87 -6.08 -4.07 -12.99
CA VAL A 87 -4.77 -3.43 -12.94
C VAL A 87 -4.04 -3.86 -11.67
N ASN A 88 -2.86 -4.46 -11.81
CA ASN A 88 -1.97 -4.79 -10.70
C ASN A 88 -0.54 -4.39 -11.08
N GLU A 89 -0.20 -3.15 -10.76
CA GLU A 89 1.09 -2.55 -11.10
C GLU A 89 1.81 -2.06 -9.83
N PRO A 90 3.15 -2.06 -9.82
CA PRO A 90 3.90 -1.50 -8.72
C PRO A 90 3.55 -0.04 -8.46
N GLY A 91 3.11 0.27 -7.24
CA GLY A 91 2.87 1.62 -6.76
C GLY A 91 4.04 2.18 -5.97
N ALA A 92 4.06 3.48 -5.72
CA ALA A 92 5.05 4.13 -4.85
C ALA A 92 4.79 3.83 -3.36
N LEU A 93 4.46 2.59 -3.04
CA LEU A 93 4.09 2.12 -1.71
C LEU A 93 5.00 0.97 -1.29
N ILE A 94 5.35 0.96 -0.01
CA ILE A 94 6.02 -0.15 0.65
C ILE A 94 5.32 -0.45 1.97
N GLN A 95 5.07 -1.72 2.25
CA GLN A 95 4.52 -2.18 3.51
C GLN A 95 5.64 -2.80 4.34
N ASN A 96 5.79 -2.37 5.58
CA ASN A 96 6.85 -2.85 6.46
C ASN A 96 6.38 -3.02 7.91
N PHE A 97 7.17 -3.75 8.69
CA PHE A 97 7.08 -3.79 10.14
C PHE A 97 8.09 -2.81 10.73
N VAL A 98 7.61 -1.92 11.58
CA VAL A 98 8.47 -0.96 12.28
C VAL A 98 8.77 -1.47 13.68
N ILE A 99 10.05 -1.62 13.99
CA ILE A 99 10.51 -2.03 15.31
C ILE A 99 10.98 -0.78 16.08
N ASN A 100 10.41 -0.56 17.26
CA ASN A 100 10.81 0.56 18.11
C ASN A 100 12.20 0.32 18.70
N VAL A 101 13.21 0.98 18.16
CA VAL A 101 14.60 0.85 18.60
C VAL A 101 14.89 1.51 19.95
N ASN A 102 13.91 2.17 20.58
CA ASN A 102 14.03 2.69 21.94
C ASN A 102 13.48 1.72 22.99
N ALA A 103 12.79 0.64 22.55
CA ALA A 103 12.29 -0.39 23.46
C ALA A 103 13.47 -1.22 24.00
N GLU A 104 13.29 -1.74 25.21
CA GLU A 104 14.22 -2.69 25.81
C GLU A 104 14.43 -3.89 24.89
N HIS A 105 15.62 -4.47 24.84
CA HIS A 105 16.05 -5.56 23.94
C HIS A 105 16.08 -5.25 22.42
N TRP A 106 15.62 -4.06 21.98
CA TRP A 106 15.53 -3.70 20.54
C TRP A 106 16.42 -2.53 20.14
N LYS A 107 17.29 -2.07 21.04
CA LYS A 107 18.16 -0.91 20.85
C LYS A 107 19.13 -1.10 19.69
N MET A 108 19.81 -0.01 19.32
CA MET A 108 20.82 -0.02 18.25
C MET A 108 22.20 -0.54 18.73
N ASP A 109 22.16 -1.55 19.61
CA ASP A 109 23.31 -2.31 20.13
C ASP A 109 23.39 -3.70 19.51
N ASP A 110 24.32 -4.53 19.95
CA ASP A 110 24.55 -5.87 19.40
C ASP A 110 23.38 -6.82 19.68
N GLU A 111 22.78 -6.74 20.88
CA GLU A 111 21.58 -7.50 21.19
C GLU A 111 20.42 -7.15 20.25
N GLY A 112 20.04 -5.89 20.22
CA GLY A 112 18.90 -5.47 19.40
C GLY A 112 19.14 -5.66 17.90
N ARG A 113 20.39 -5.56 17.42
CA ARG A 113 20.75 -5.88 16.05
C ARG A 113 20.51 -7.35 15.75
N ALA A 114 20.96 -8.26 16.63
CA ALA A 114 20.77 -9.69 16.45
C ALA A 114 19.26 -10.05 16.47
N ARG A 115 18.47 -9.49 17.39
CA ARG A 115 17.02 -9.69 17.46
C ARG A 115 16.29 -9.22 16.19
N ARG A 116 16.59 -8.01 15.71
CA ARG A 116 15.97 -7.50 14.47
C ARG A 116 16.33 -8.35 13.26
N ALA A 117 17.58 -8.80 13.16
CA ALA A 117 18.01 -9.69 12.09
C ALA A 117 17.32 -11.07 12.19
N ALA A 118 17.18 -11.62 13.39
CA ALA A 118 16.47 -12.87 13.65
C ALA A 118 15.01 -12.78 13.18
N LEU A 119 14.27 -11.73 13.58
CA LEU A 119 12.89 -11.51 13.12
C LEU A 119 12.81 -11.38 11.60
N SER A 120 13.73 -10.63 10.99
CA SER A 120 13.72 -10.46 9.54
C SER A 120 13.89 -11.79 8.80
N ARG A 121 14.78 -12.66 9.27
CA ARG A 121 15.02 -13.99 8.69
C ARG A 121 13.92 -15.00 8.99
N ALA A 122 13.17 -14.81 10.08
CA ALA A 122 12.03 -15.67 10.41
C ALA A 122 10.79 -15.43 9.54
N ILE A 123 10.73 -14.31 8.80
CA ILE A 123 9.56 -13.95 7.98
C ILE A 123 9.74 -14.45 6.56
N ASN A 124 8.96 -15.47 6.17
CA ASN A 124 8.91 -15.94 4.79
C ASN A 124 8.04 -15.00 3.92
N ARG A 125 8.63 -13.91 3.46
CA ARG A 125 7.95 -12.87 2.67
C ARG A 125 7.38 -13.41 1.36
N LYS A 126 8.10 -14.32 0.72
CA LYS A 126 7.62 -14.94 -0.52
C LYS A 126 6.36 -15.75 -0.27
N GLN A 127 6.35 -16.61 0.72
CA GLN A 127 5.16 -17.40 1.06
C GLN A 127 3.97 -16.50 1.42
N ILE A 128 4.19 -15.42 2.15
CA ILE A 128 3.14 -14.44 2.47
C ILE A 128 2.57 -13.83 1.18
N CYS A 129 3.42 -13.38 0.26
CA CYS A 129 2.97 -12.83 -1.02
C CYS A 129 2.21 -13.86 -1.85
N ASP A 130 2.71 -15.08 -1.95
CA ASP A 130 2.10 -16.14 -2.77
C ASP A 130 0.74 -16.60 -2.18
N THR A 131 0.68 -16.85 -0.86
CA THR A 131 -0.46 -17.54 -0.25
C THR A 131 -1.54 -16.61 0.30
N LEU A 132 -1.16 -15.45 0.85
CA LEU A 132 -2.12 -14.50 1.41
C LEU A 132 -2.50 -13.41 0.42
N PHE A 133 -1.59 -13.04 -0.47
CA PHE A 133 -1.81 -11.97 -1.43
C PHE A 133 -1.89 -12.44 -2.88
N TYR A 134 -1.90 -13.76 -3.13
CA TYR A 134 -2.09 -14.35 -4.46
C TYR A 134 -1.20 -13.70 -5.52
N ASP A 135 0.08 -13.52 -5.22
CA ASP A 135 1.09 -12.87 -6.08
C ASP A 135 0.79 -11.41 -6.48
N THR A 136 -0.20 -10.77 -5.85
CA THR A 136 -0.49 -9.34 -6.11
C THR A 136 0.52 -8.38 -5.46
N ARG A 137 1.44 -8.91 -4.66
CA ARG A 137 2.52 -8.16 -3.98
C ARG A 137 3.86 -8.83 -4.19
N THR A 138 4.91 -8.02 -4.25
CA THR A 138 6.30 -8.49 -4.40
C THR A 138 7.08 -8.25 -3.12
N PRO A 139 7.88 -9.24 -2.63
CA PRO A 139 8.78 -9.01 -1.51
C PRO A 139 9.71 -7.82 -1.76
N ALA A 140 9.81 -6.91 -0.80
CA ALA A 140 10.67 -5.75 -0.93
C ALA A 140 12.17 -6.14 -0.87
N SER A 141 12.98 -5.56 -1.74
CA SER A 141 14.44 -5.69 -1.76
C SER A 141 15.17 -4.42 -1.32
N ASP A 142 14.46 -3.30 -1.24
CA ASP A 142 14.94 -1.99 -0.81
C ASP A 142 13.90 -1.37 0.14
N PHE A 143 14.26 -0.30 0.82
CA PHE A 143 13.34 0.52 1.63
C PHE A 143 12.50 1.49 0.78
N THR A 144 12.67 1.47 -0.54
CA THR A 144 11.87 2.21 -1.52
C THR A 144 11.15 1.26 -2.47
N SER A 145 10.13 1.77 -3.17
CA SER A 145 9.42 1.02 -4.21
C SER A 145 10.19 1.04 -5.54
N PRO A 146 10.04 0.00 -6.39
CA PRO A 146 10.62 -0.03 -7.75
C PRO A 146 10.26 1.17 -8.63
N THR A 147 9.15 1.85 -8.34
CA THR A 147 8.71 3.04 -9.08
C THR A 147 9.43 4.33 -8.67
N ILE A 148 10.22 4.29 -7.60
CA ILE A 148 10.96 5.46 -7.10
C ILE A 148 12.35 5.52 -7.74
N PRO A 149 12.74 6.65 -8.35
CA PRO A 149 14.10 6.80 -8.89
C PRO A 149 15.18 6.55 -7.83
N GLY A 150 16.13 5.70 -8.17
CA GLY A 150 17.21 5.29 -7.26
C GLY A 150 17.00 3.94 -6.58
N TRP A 151 15.82 3.32 -6.74
CA TRP A 151 15.58 1.96 -6.28
C TRP A 151 16.61 0.97 -6.86
N LYS A 152 16.95 -0.05 -6.06
CA LYS A 152 17.83 -1.15 -6.45
C LYS A 152 17.23 -2.47 -6.05
N ASP A 153 17.37 -3.47 -6.90
CA ASP A 153 16.99 -4.85 -6.62
C ASP A 153 17.93 -5.54 -5.61
N SER A 154 19.11 -5.00 -5.44
CA SER A 154 20.12 -5.47 -4.48
C SER A 154 20.82 -4.31 -3.79
N VAL A 155 20.77 -4.32 -2.46
CA VAL A 155 21.43 -3.35 -1.58
C VAL A 155 22.27 -4.09 -0.56
N ALA A 156 23.45 -3.58 -0.22
CA ALA A 156 24.30 -4.20 0.80
C ALA A 156 23.55 -4.34 2.13
N GLY A 157 23.56 -5.53 2.70
CA GLY A 157 22.83 -5.86 3.93
C GLY A 157 21.47 -6.50 3.69
N ASN A 158 21.00 -6.64 2.43
CA ASN A 158 19.73 -7.30 2.10
C ASN A 158 19.68 -8.78 2.46
N GLU A 159 20.79 -9.40 2.78
CA GLU A 159 20.87 -10.80 3.19
C GLU A 159 19.94 -11.09 4.38
N VAL A 160 19.69 -10.11 5.24
CA VAL A 160 18.75 -10.23 6.37
C VAL A 160 17.28 -10.40 5.94
N LEU A 161 16.94 -10.08 4.69
CA LEU A 161 15.60 -10.25 4.13
C LEU A 161 15.33 -11.68 3.65
N GLN A 162 16.37 -12.50 3.47
CA GLN A 162 16.24 -13.88 3.06
C GLN A 162 15.68 -14.70 4.22
N PHE A 163 14.62 -15.46 3.95
CA PHE A 163 14.03 -16.38 4.91
C PHE A 163 15.01 -17.51 5.22
N ASP A 164 15.33 -17.68 6.49
CA ASP A 164 16.23 -18.72 7.01
C ASP A 164 15.92 -18.99 8.49
N GLU A 165 15.14 -20.01 8.77
CA GLU A 165 14.73 -20.36 10.14
C GLU A 165 15.91 -20.74 11.03
N ALA A 166 16.90 -21.44 10.48
CA ALA A 166 18.06 -21.88 11.24
C ALA A 166 18.93 -20.68 11.67
N GLU A 167 19.16 -19.75 10.73
CA GLU A 167 19.90 -18.53 11.01
C GLU A 167 19.10 -17.58 11.91
N ALA A 168 17.78 -17.50 11.73
CA ALA A 168 16.91 -16.74 12.62
C ALA A 168 17.04 -17.23 14.08
N LYS A 169 16.97 -18.55 14.28
CA LYS A 169 17.15 -19.14 15.61
C LYS A 169 18.54 -18.87 16.16
N ARG A 170 19.59 -19.06 15.38
CA ARG A 170 20.96 -18.81 15.80
C ARG A 170 21.18 -17.37 16.27
N LEU A 171 20.64 -16.41 15.53
CA LEU A 171 20.71 -14.97 15.87
C LEU A 171 19.91 -14.65 17.13
N TRP A 172 18.75 -15.27 17.30
CA TRP A 172 17.96 -15.11 18.52
C TRP A 172 18.71 -15.65 19.74
N ASP A 173 19.24 -16.88 19.65
CA ASP A 173 20.05 -17.51 20.74
C ASP A 173 21.28 -16.66 21.07
N GLN A 174 21.91 -16.03 20.06
CA GLN A 174 23.00 -15.07 20.25
C GLN A 174 22.56 -13.84 21.05
N ALA A 175 21.40 -13.29 20.76
CA ALA A 175 20.85 -12.15 21.50
C ALA A 175 20.49 -12.53 22.94
N GLU A 176 19.88 -13.70 23.15
CA GLU A 176 19.57 -14.24 24.49
C GLU A 176 20.84 -14.42 25.36
N ALA A 177 21.96 -14.76 24.75
CA ALA A 177 23.25 -14.87 25.46
C ALA A 177 23.80 -13.49 25.93
N ILE A 178 23.38 -12.39 25.30
CA ILE A 178 23.73 -11.03 25.71
C ILE A 178 22.81 -10.56 26.83
N SER A 179 21.50 -10.71 26.64
CA SER A 179 20.47 -10.35 27.59
C SER A 179 19.22 -11.21 27.36
N SER A 180 18.73 -11.83 28.40
CA SER A 180 17.50 -12.66 28.34
C SER A 180 16.27 -11.77 28.15
N TYR A 181 15.37 -12.20 27.27
CA TYR A 181 14.11 -11.49 26.99
C TYR A 181 13.08 -11.64 28.12
#